data_cac46750c348d086d5ae9add082d555f
#
_entry.id   cac46750c348d086d5ae9add082d555f
#
_cell.length_a   1.000
_cell.length_b   1.000
_cell.length_c   1.000
_cell.angle_alpha   90.00
_cell.angle_beta   90.00
_cell.angle_gamma   90.00
#
_symmetry.space_group_name_H-M   'P 1'
#
loop_
_entity.id
_entity.type
_entity.pdbx_description
1 polymer ?
#
loop_
_entity_poly.entity_id
_entity_poly.type
_entity_poly.pdbx_seq_one_letter_code
_entity_poly.pdbx_strand_id
1 'polypeptide(L)'
;ASDVYKRQDVIIGQGTSCKELIEEYGFFDHIIVPIGGGGLIAGTALAVKYFGDNCSVIGTEPLEVDDAYRSLISGKIESNSTTNTIADGLKTQLGDKNFPIILKEVKSIIRITEDEIIESMKLIWQHLKIICEPSCSLPLAGVIKNREQFLGKKIGIIITGGNVDLKNLPF
;
A
#
# COMPACT_ATOMS: atom_id res chain seq x y z
N ALA A 1 -20.04 -2.14 0.02
CA ALA A 1 -18.77 -1.99 0.75
C ALA A 1 -17.76 -1.11 0.00
N SER A 2 -17.69 -1.23 -1.34
CA SER A 2 -16.69 -0.50 -2.15
C SER A 2 -16.77 1.04 -2.07
N ASP A 3 -17.95 1.62 -1.78
CA ASP A 3 -18.10 3.09 -1.75
C ASP A 3 -17.64 3.76 -0.46
N VAL A 4 -17.43 3.01 0.62
CA VAL A 4 -16.95 3.56 1.90
C VAL A 4 -15.54 4.10 1.76
N TYR A 5 -14.65 3.39 1.08
CA TYR A 5 -13.23 3.78 0.90
C TYR A 5 -13.03 5.01 0.00
N LYS A 6 -14.09 5.48 -0.64
CA LYS A 6 -14.08 6.63 -1.55
C LYS A 6 -14.51 7.93 -0.86
N ARG A 7 -14.88 7.89 0.43
CA ARG A 7 -15.34 9.07 1.17
C ARG A 7 -14.16 9.89 1.67
N GLN A 8 -14.29 11.21 1.65
CA GLN A 8 -13.26 12.14 2.12
C GLN A 8 -12.88 11.92 3.58
N ASP A 9 -13.85 11.65 4.45
CA ASP A 9 -13.63 11.36 5.88
C ASP A 9 -12.81 10.10 6.08
N VAL A 10 -13.00 9.08 5.21
CA VAL A 10 -12.22 7.84 5.24
C VAL A 10 -10.77 8.11 4.81
N ILE A 11 -10.54 8.94 3.80
CA ILE A 11 -9.19 9.34 3.38
C ILE A 11 -8.44 9.97 4.55
N ILE A 12 -9.07 10.93 5.24
CA ILE A 12 -8.47 11.62 6.38
C ILE A 12 -8.22 10.63 7.52
N GLY A 13 -9.20 9.80 7.87
CA GLY A 13 -9.07 8.78 8.92
C GLY A 13 -7.95 7.77 8.63
N GLN A 14 -7.79 7.33 7.38
CA GLN A 14 -6.71 6.41 7.00
C GLN A 14 -5.31 7.06 7.04
N GLY A 15 -5.23 8.39 6.93
CA GLY A 15 -3.99 9.13 7.07
C GLY A 15 -3.43 9.18 8.49
N THR A 16 -4.26 8.91 9.51
CA THR A 16 -3.84 9.01 10.93
C THR A 16 -2.73 8.03 11.28
N SER A 17 -2.73 6.82 10.72
CA SER A 17 -1.67 5.84 10.94
C SER A 17 -0.29 6.34 10.48
N CYS A 18 -0.25 7.00 9.33
CA CYS A 18 0.97 7.61 8.83
C CYS A 18 1.39 8.84 9.65
N LYS A 19 0.41 9.67 10.05
CA LYS A 19 0.66 10.82 10.91
C LYS A 19 1.30 10.38 12.24
N GLU A 20 0.71 9.38 12.92
CA GLU A 20 1.23 8.82 14.16
C GLU A 20 2.65 8.26 13.98
N LEU A 21 2.89 7.53 12.87
CA LEU A 21 4.21 7.01 12.55
C LEU A 21 5.25 8.12 12.43
N ILE A 22 4.93 9.24 11.77
CA ILE A 22 5.83 10.39 11.61
C ILE A 22 6.04 11.09 12.96
N GLU A 23 4.99 11.31 13.74
CA GLU A 23 5.08 11.97 15.05
C GLU A 23 5.91 11.18 16.05
N GLU A 24 5.84 9.84 16.02
CA GLU A 24 6.57 9.00 16.96
C GLU A 24 8.03 8.76 16.55
N TYR A 25 8.28 8.53 15.26
CA TYR A 25 9.61 8.11 14.77
C TYR A 25 10.35 9.19 13.96
N GLY A 26 9.71 10.33 13.71
CA GLY A 26 10.31 11.46 13.00
C GLY A 26 10.45 11.21 11.49
N PHE A 27 11.58 11.64 10.93
CA PHE A 27 11.86 11.60 9.50
C PHE A 27 11.85 10.20 8.88
N PHE A 28 11.29 10.09 7.68
CA PHE A 28 11.39 8.93 6.79
C PHE A 28 11.77 9.40 5.37
N ASP A 29 12.57 8.63 4.65
CA ASP A 29 12.81 8.85 3.21
C ASP A 29 11.58 8.43 2.38
N HIS A 30 10.97 7.30 2.75
CA HIS A 30 9.81 6.74 2.06
C HIS A 30 8.83 6.11 3.04
N ILE A 31 7.54 6.25 2.75
CA ILE A 31 6.49 5.45 3.36
C ILE A 31 5.82 4.62 2.26
N ILE A 32 5.72 3.32 2.48
CA ILE A 32 5.23 2.35 1.51
C ILE A 32 3.96 1.70 2.04
N VAL A 33 2.90 1.71 1.24
CA VAL A 33 1.58 1.20 1.62
C VAL A 33 0.94 0.41 0.48
N PRO A 34 0.06 -0.58 0.79
CA PRO A 34 -0.69 -1.29 -0.23
C PRO A 34 -1.82 -0.43 -0.79
N ILE A 35 -2.22 -0.70 -2.03
CA ILE A 35 -3.32 -0.02 -2.71
C ILE A 35 -4.43 -1.01 -3.06
N GLY A 36 -5.64 -0.74 -2.58
CA GLY A 36 -6.89 -1.24 -3.10
C GLY A 36 -7.70 -0.06 -3.63
N GLY A 37 -8.81 0.31 -2.99
CA GLY A 37 -9.62 1.49 -3.39
C GLY A 37 -8.92 2.85 -3.25
N GLY A 38 -7.69 2.90 -2.76
CA GLY A 38 -6.85 4.09 -2.70
C GLY A 38 -7.03 4.98 -1.46
N GLY A 39 -7.91 4.62 -0.51
CA GLY A 39 -8.16 5.44 0.69
C GLY A 39 -6.94 5.57 1.58
N LEU A 40 -6.26 4.45 1.86
CA LEU A 40 -5.06 4.44 2.70
C LEU A 40 -3.91 5.23 2.07
N ILE A 41 -3.58 4.98 0.80
CA ILE A 41 -2.46 5.68 0.16
C ILE A 41 -2.75 7.17 -0.02
N ALA A 42 -3.98 7.56 -0.34
CA ALA A 42 -4.36 8.97 -0.42
C ALA A 42 -4.25 9.65 0.96
N GLY A 43 -4.72 9.00 2.03
CA GLY A 43 -4.56 9.50 3.40
C GLY A 43 -3.11 9.59 3.82
N THR A 44 -2.31 8.56 3.52
CA THR A 44 -0.86 8.54 3.75
C THR A 44 -0.16 9.68 3.02
N ALA A 45 -0.52 9.91 1.74
CA ALA A 45 0.06 10.98 0.94
C ALA A 45 -0.24 12.38 1.51
N LEU A 46 -1.46 12.60 2.01
CA LEU A 46 -1.81 13.83 2.71
C LEU A 46 -1.04 13.97 4.04
N ALA A 47 -0.93 12.89 4.82
CA ALA A 47 -0.16 12.93 6.06
C ALA A 47 1.31 13.28 5.81
N VAL A 48 1.94 12.65 4.82
CA VAL A 48 3.32 12.97 4.41
C VAL A 48 3.44 14.41 3.94
N LYS A 49 2.48 14.91 3.16
CA LYS A 49 2.49 16.30 2.67
C LYS A 49 2.49 17.33 3.77
N TYR A 50 1.73 17.10 4.85
CA TYR A 50 1.54 18.09 5.92
C TYR A 50 2.44 17.88 7.14
N PHE A 51 2.96 16.68 7.35
CA PHE A 51 3.73 16.29 8.53
C PHE A 51 5.10 15.69 8.22
N GLY A 52 5.37 15.31 6.96
CA GLY A 52 6.63 14.67 6.57
C GLY A 52 7.59 15.64 5.90
N ASP A 53 8.84 15.66 6.37
CA ASP A 53 9.91 16.46 5.77
C ASP A 53 10.65 15.62 4.71
N ASN A 54 10.57 16.03 3.43
CA ASN A 54 11.24 15.35 2.30
C ASN A 54 10.93 13.85 2.16
N CYS A 55 9.81 13.39 2.71
CA CYS A 55 9.33 12.03 2.61
C CYS A 55 8.53 11.84 1.31
N SER A 56 8.63 10.68 0.69
CA SER A 56 7.79 10.33 -0.46
C SER A 56 6.95 9.08 -0.18
N VAL A 57 5.75 9.04 -0.77
CA VAL A 57 4.84 7.90 -0.68
C VAL A 57 4.98 7.02 -1.91
N ILE A 58 5.10 5.71 -1.68
CA ILE A 58 5.16 4.69 -2.70
C ILE A 58 4.03 3.69 -2.46
N GLY A 59 3.29 3.37 -3.50
CA GLY A 59 2.25 2.35 -3.44
C GLY A 59 2.75 0.97 -3.82
N THR A 60 2.04 -0.07 -3.38
CA THR A 60 2.24 -1.44 -3.87
C THR A 60 0.90 -2.05 -4.26
N GLU A 61 0.88 -2.77 -5.36
CA GLU A 61 -0.31 -3.38 -5.95
C GLU A 61 -0.01 -4.77 -6.47
N PRO A 62 -0.96 -5.73 -6.45
CA PRO A 62 -0.76 -7.02 -7.12
C PRO A 62 -0.59 -6.83 -8.63
N LEU A 63 0.28 -7.60 -9.26
CA LEU A 63 0.57 -7.51 -10.70
C LEU A 63 -0.67 -7.67 -11.57
N GLU A 64 -1.58 -8.57 -11.19
CA GLU A 64 -2.80 -8.88 -11.95
C GLU A 64 -3.98 -7.92 -11.63
N VAL A 65 -3.86 -7.09 -10.57
CA VAL A 65 -4.87 -6.14 -10.12
C VAL A 65 -4.20 -4.78 -9.96
N ASP A 66 -3.82 -4.17 -11.07
CA ASP A 66 -2.88 -3.05 -11.14
C ASP A 66 -3.52 -1.76 -11.68
N ASP A 67 -4.81 -1.56 -11.39
CA ASP A 67 -5.55 -0.41 -11.90
C ASP A 67 -4.97 0.93 -11.42
N ALA A 68 -4.48 1.04 -10.19
CA ALA A 68 -3.89 2.28 -9.70
C ALA A 68 -2.53 2.56 -10.37
N TYR A 69 -1.71 1.55 -10.62
CA TYR A 69 -0.46 1.70 -11.39
C TYR A 69 -0.73 2.22 -12.80
N ARG A 70 -1.67 1.59 -13.53
CA ARG A 70 -2.05 2.02 -14.88
C ARG A 70 -2.69 3.41 -14.88
N SER A 71 -3.52 3.70 -13.86
CA SER A 71 -4.14 5.02 -13.69
C SER A 71 -3.08 6.12 -13.47
N LEU A 72 -2.05 5.85 -12.67
CA LEU A 72 -0.98 6.81 -12.41
C LEU A 72 -0.20 7.15 -13.70
N ILE A 73 0.02 6.15 -14.57
CA ILE A 73 0.73 6.34 -15.85
C ILE A 73 -0.14 7.05 -16.88
N SER A 74 -1.41 6.63 -17.02
CA SER A 74 -2.30 7.17 -18.05
C SER A 74 -2.92 8.52 -17.69
N GLY A 75 -2.86 8.92 -16.41
CA GLY A 75 -3.48 10.15 -15.91
C GLY A 75 -5.00 10.09 -15.80
N LYS A 76 -5.61 8.93 -15.95
CA LYS A 76 -7.06 8.67 -15.81
C LYS A 76 -7.31 7.37 -15.06
N ILE A 77 -8.50 7.22 -14.47
CA ILE A 77 -8.86 6.00 -13.76
C ILE A 77 -9.02 4.85 -14.76
N GLU A 78 -8.20 3.82 -14.58
CA GLU A 78 -8.27 2.55 -15.30
C GLU A 78 -9.05 1.51 -14.47
N SER A 79 -9.59 0.49 -15.14
CA SER A 79 -10.33 -0.60 -14.49
C SER A 79 -9.56 -1.91 -14.57
N ASN A 80 -9.66 -2.74 -13.54
CA ASN A 80 -9.13 -4.09 -13.56
C ASN A 80 -9.94 -5.01 -14.47
N SER A 81 -9.26 -5.83 -15.24
CA SER A 81 -9.87 -6.89 -16.07
C SER A 81 -10.04 -8.20 -15.28
N THR A 82 -9.35 -8.34 -14.16
CA THR A 82 -9.37 -9.53 -13.30
C THR A 82 -9.27 -9.13 -11.83
N THR A 83 -9.62 -10.04 -10.95
CA THR A 83 -9.41 -9.95 -9.49
C THR A 83 -8.59 -11.15 -8.98
N ASN A 84 -7.76 -11.72 -9.86
CA ASN A 84 -6.97 -12.90 -9.56
C ASN A 84 -5.74 -12.54 -8.72
N THR A 85 -5.90 -12.52 -7.42
CA THR A 85 -4.83 -12.34 -6.42
C THR A 85 -5.26 -12.93 -5.09
N ILE A 86 -4.31 -13.40 -4.29
CA ILE A 86 -4.52 -13.81 -2.89
C ILE A 86 -4.70 -12.60 -1.97
N ALA A 87 -4.28 -11.41 -2.40
CA ALA A 87 -4.45 -10.16 -1.65
C ALA A 87 -5.91 -9.66 -1.78
N ASP A 88 -6.81 -10.33 -1.08
CA ASP A 88 -8.27 -10.12 -1.19
C ASP A 88 -8.73 -8.70 -0.82
N GLY A 89 -8.04 -8.05 0.11
CA GLY A 89 -8.28 -6.65 0.49
C GLY A 89 -7.94 -5.64 -0.60
N LEU A 90 -7.21 -6.06 -1.67
CA LEU A 90 -6.76 -5.19 -2.76
C LEU A 90 -7.51 -5.41 -4.07
N LYS A 91 -8.55 -6.25 -4.10
CA LYS A 91 -9.36 -6.56 -5.30
C LYS A 91 -10.32 -5.42 -5.72
N THR A 92 -10.26 -4.29 -5.05
CA THR A 92 -11.13 -3.14 -5.27
C THR A 92 -10.52 -2.15 -6.25
N GLN A 93 -11.35 -1.52 -7.06
CA GLN A 93 -10.90 -0.49 -8.00
C GLN A 93 -10.68 0.86 -7.31
N LEU A 94 -9.81 1.66 -7.90
CA LEU A 94 -9.45 3.00 -7.43
C LEU A 94 -10.68 3.93 -7.37
N GLY A 95 -10.78 4.69 -6.27
CA GLY A 95 -11.86 5.65 -6.08
C GLY A 95 -11.60 6.98 -6.79
N ASP A 96 -12.64 7.58 -7.33
CA ASP A 96 -12.62 8.88 -8.02
C ASP A 96 -12.09 10.04 -7.15
N LYS A 97 -12.38 10.03 -5.85
CA LYS A 97 -11.89 11.04 -4.89
C LYS A 97 -10.46 10.80 -4.45
N ASN A 98 -10.01 9.55 -4.49
CA ASN A 98 -8.65 9.18 -4.11
C ASN A 98 -7.66 9.49 -5.23
N PHE A 99 -8.07 9.29 -6.46
CA PHE A 99 -7.19 9.38 -7.62
C PHE A 99 -6.52 10.74 -7.81
N PRO A 100 -7.18 11.90 -7.69
CA PRO A 100 -6.51 13.20 -7.80
C PRO A 100 -5.39 13.40 -6.77
N ILE A 101 -5.55 12.85 -5.56
CA ILE A 101 -4.53 12.91 -4.51
C ILE A 101 -3.37 12.01 -4.89
N ILE A 102 -3.66 10.79 -5.32
CA ILE A 102 -2.65 9.81 -5.73
C ILE A 102 -1.83 10.35 -6.91
N LEU A 103 -2.51 10.86 -7.94
CA LEU A 103 -1.85 11.40 -9.13
C LEU A 103 -0.88 12.55 -8.79
N LYS A 104 -1.19 13.35 -7.78
CA LYS A 104 -0.39 14.52 -7.41
C LYS A 104 0.70 14.22 -6.40
N GLU A 105 0.44 13.36 -5.42
CA GLU A 105 1.28 13.26 -4.22
C GLU A 105 2.00 11.90 -4.10
N VAL A 106 1.63 10.88 -4.91
CA VAL A 106 2.28 9.57 -4.87
C VAL A 106 3.41 9.52 -5.89
N LYS A 107 4.60 9.13 -5.42
CA LYS A 107 5.82 9.11 -6.25
C LYS A 107 5.79 8.01 -7.32
N SER A 108 5.37 6.81 -6.93
CA SER A 108 5.34 5.63 -7.81
C SER A 108 4.52 4.50 -7.20
N ILE A 109 4.21 3.50 -8.02
CA ILE A 109 3.54 2.28 -7.59
C ILE A 109 4.37 1.08 -8.07
N ILE A 110 4.62 0.12 -7.18
CA ILE A 110 5.38 -1.10 -7.46
C ILE A 110 4.39 -2.25 -7.58
N ARG A 111 4.45 -2.99 -8.69
CA ARG A 111 3.62 -4.18 -8.91
C ARG A 111 4.30 -5.42 -8.35
N ILE A 112 3.56 -6.23 -7.60
CA ILE A 112 4.05 -7.39 -6.84
C ILE A 112 3.38 -8.66 -7.37
N THR A 113 4.17 -9.68 -7.67
CA THR A 113 3.66 -10.99 -8.07
C THR A 113 3.12 -11.77 -6.87
N GLU A 114 2.30 -12.80 -7.12
CA GLU A 114 1.74 -13.65 -6.06
C GLU A 114 2.84 -14.33 -5.23
N ASP A 115 3.90 -14.82 -5.88
CA ASP A 115 5.04 -15.43 -5.20
C ASP A 115 5.78 -14.43 -4.29
N GLU A 116 5.97 -13.19 -4.74
CA GLU A 116 6.57 -12.12 -3.94
C GLU A 116 5.70 -11.76 -2.73
N ILE A 117 4.36 -11.81 -2.86
CA ILE A 117 3.41 -11.60 -1.76
C ILE A 117 3.58 -12.71 -0.73
N ILE A 118 3.58 -13.97 -1.16
CA ILE A 118 3.71 -15.15 -0.30
C ILE A 118 5.04 -15.11 0.47
N GLU A 119 6.14 -14.88 -0.22
CA GLU A 119 7.46 -14.85 0.42
C GLU A 119 7.60 -13.70 1.43
N SER A 120 7.10 -12.51 1.12
CA SER A 120 7.14 -11.40 2.07
C SER A 120 6.23 -11.64 3.29
N MET A 121 5.07 -12.29 3.11
CA MET A 121 4.19 -12.69 4.21
C MET A 121 4.90 -13.68 5.14
N LYS A 122 5.58 -14.72 4.59
CA LYS A 122 6.41 -15.65 5.39
C LYS A 122 7.48 -14.92 6.20
N LEU A 123 8.19 -13.98 5.60
CA LEU A 123 9.23 -13.21 6.28
C LEU A 123 8.67 -12.42 7.46
N ILE A 124 7.51 -11.76 7.30
CA ILE A 124 6.84 -11.05 8.40
C ILE A 124 6.51 -12.02 9.54
N TRP A 125 5.87 -13.15 9.22
CA TRP A 125 5.49 -14.15 10.22
C TRP A 125 6.71 -14.72 10.94
N GLN A 126 7.76 -15.09 10.19
CA GLN A 126 8.96 -15.72 10.74
C GLN A 126 9.81 -14.79 11.60
N HIS A 127 9.96 -13.53 11.20
CA HIS A 127 10.88 -12.62 11.85
C HIS A 127 10.21 -11.69 12.85
N LEU A 128 9.03 -11.16 12.54
CA LEU A 128 8.32 -10.25 13.43
C LEU A 128 7.33 -10.96 14.37
N LYS A 129 6.98 -12.22 14.10
CA LYS A 129 5.98 -13.00 14.85
C LYS A 129 4.59 -12.31 14.86
N ILE A 130 4.29 -11.61 13.79
CA ILE A 130 3.01 -10.92 13.59
C ILE A 130 2.22 -11.69 12.54
N ILE A 131 0.96 -12.00 12.86
CA ILE A 131 0.01 -12.54 11.89
C ILE A 131 -0.41 -11.40 10.97
N CYS A 132 0.03 -11.46 9.72
CA CYS A 132 -0.38 -10.52 8.69
C CYS A 132 -1.09 -11.25 7.55
N GLU A 133 -2.01 -10.58 6.88
CA GLU A 133 -2.70 -11.06 5.69
C GLU A 133 -1.90 -10.77 4.41
N PRO A 134 -2.17 -11.46 3.28
CA PRO A 134 -1.46 -11.22 2.03
C PRO A 134 -1.46 -9.74 1.60
N SER A 135 -2.60 -9.06 1.72
CA SER A 135 -2.76 -7.66 1.30
C SER A 135 -1.77 -6.70 1.96
N CYS A 136 -1.40 -6.94 3.22
CA CYS A 136 -0.50 -6.03 3.94
C CYS A 136 0.98 -6.41 3.84
N SER A 137 1.32 -7.52 3.19
CA SER A 137 2.71 -7.95 2.98
C SER A 137 3.35 -7.31 1.74
N LEU A 138 2.55 -6.80 0.80
CA LEU A 138 3.01 -6.19 -0.44
C LEU A 138 4.06 -5.07 -0.24
N PRO A 139 3.92 -4.16 0.74
CA PRO A 139 4.93 -3.12 0.96
C PRO A 139 6.33 -3.68 1.23
N LEU A 140 6.45 -4.73 2.05
CA LEU A 140 7.72 -5.39 2.28
C LEU A 140 8.25 -6.05 1.00
N ALA A 141 7.38 -6.73 0.23
CA ALA A 141 7.75 -7.29 -1.06
C ALA A 141 8.30 -6.21 -2.01
N GLY A 142 7.69 -5.04 -2.04
CA GLY A 142 8.15 -3.88 -2.83
C GLY A 142 9.54 -3.40 -2.45
N VAL A 143 9.84 -3.37 -1.14
CA VAL A 143 11.19 -3.03 -0.65
C VAL A 143 12.22 -4.07 -1.08
N ILE A 144 11.91 -5.35 -0.92
CA ILE A 144 12.82 -6.46 -1.27
C ILE A 144 13.10 -6.46 -2.78
N LYS A 145 12.05 -6.32 -3.60
CA LYS A 145 12.13 -6.28 -5.06
C LYS A 145 13.03 -5.15 -5.58
N ASN A 146 12.96 -3.99 -4.95
CA ASN A 146 13.70 -2.79 -5.36
C ASN A 146 14.77 -2.40 -4.33
N ARG A 147 15.37 -3.37 -3.64
CA ARG A 147 16.29 -3.14 -2.51
C ARG A 147 17.39 -2.12 -2.79
N GLU A 148 17.92 -2.09 -4.01
CA GLU A 148 19.00 -1.16 -4.39
C GLU A 148 18.55 0.30 -4.32
N GLN A 149 17.30 0.59 -4.69
CA GLN A 149 16.70 1.92 -4.58
C GLN A 149 16.57 2.37 -3.11
N PHE A 150 16.44 1.42 -2.20
CA PHE A 150 16.17 1.66 -0.80
C PHE A 150 17.37 1.50 0.14
N LEU A 151 18.56 1.21 -0.41
CA LEU A 151 19.79 1.11 0.39
C LEU A 151 20.08 2.42 1.13
N GLY A 152 20.32 2.33 2.44
CA GLY A 152 20.62 3.47 3.30
C GLY A 152 19.44 4.41 3.56
N LYS A 153 18.21 4.01 3.15
CA LYS A 153 16.98 4.78 3.35
C LYS A 153 16.20 4.33 4.58
N LYS A 154 15.64 5.27 5.32
CA LYS A 154 14.68 5.01 6.38
C LYS A 154 13.29 4.87 5.78
N ILE A 155 12.71 3.67 5.89
CA ILE A 155 11.45 3.31 5.27
C ILE A 155 10.41 3.01 6.34
N GLY A 156 9.24 3.63 6.24
CA GLY A 156 8.04 3.25 6.98
C GLY A 156 7.18 2.29 6.16
N ILE A 157 6.73 1.21 6.78
CA ILE A 157 5.78 0.25 6.21
C ILE A 157 4.58 0.16 7.15
N ILE A 158 3.37 0.32 6.60
CA ILE A 158 2.13 0.16 7.37
C ILE A 158 1.58 -1.24 7.12
N ILE A 159 1.57 -2.09 8.16
CA ILE A 159 0.95 -3.41 8.15
C ILE A 159 -0.52 -3.23 8.54
N THR A 160 -1.43 -3.47 7.60
CA THR A 160 -2.82 -3.03 7.66
C THR A 160 -3.78 -4.04 8.29
N GLY A 161 -3.37 -5.30 8.42
CA GLY A 161 -4.26 -6.32 8.97
C GLY A 161 -3.70 -7.74 8.97
N GLY A 162 -4.45 -8.64 9.59
CA GLY A 162 -4.08 -10.05 9.74
C GLY A 162 -5.30 -10.98 9.61
N ASN A 163 -6.29 -10.61 8.78
CA ASN A 163 -7.49 -11.42 8.56
C ASN A 163 -7.20 -12.59 7.61
N VAL A 164 -6.65 -13.67 8.15
CA VAL A 164 -6.27 -14.88 7.40
C VAL A 164 -6.98 -16.11 7.94
N ASP A 165 -7.30 -17.04 7.05
CA ASP A 165 -7.72 -18.40 7.44
C ASP A 165 -6.47 -19.25 7.72
N LEU A 166 -6.23 -19.54 9.00
CA LEU A 166 -5.07 -20.34 9.42
C LEU A 166 -5.06 -21.78 8.88
N LYS A 167 -6.18 -22.26 8.34
CA LYS A 167 -6.28 -23.59 7.73
C LYS A 167 -5.89 -23.58 6.25
N ASN A 168 -5.89 -22.41 5.61
CA ASN A 168 -5.63 -22.23 4.19
C ASN A 168 -4.56 -21.16 3.96
N LEU A 169 -3.44 -21.29 4.65
CA LEU A 169 -2.29 -20.43 4.41
C LEU A 169 -1.66 -20.72 3.06
N PRO A 170 -1.16 -19.70 2.33
CA PRO A 170 -0.56 -19.89 1.01
C PRO A 170 0.85 -20.52 1.04
N PHE A 171 1.32 -20.96 2.21
CA PHE A 171 2.63 -21.57 2.45
C PHE A 171 2.59 -22.65 3.53
#